data_e234d4e7baf76241e74a212281791995
#
_entry.id   e234d4e7baf76241e74a212281791995
#
_cell.length_a   1.000
_cell.length_b   1.000
_cell.length_c   1.000
_cell.angle_alpha   90.00
_cell.angle_beta   90.00
_cell.angle_gamma   90.00
#
_symmetry.space_group_name_H-M   'P 1'
#
loop_
_entity.id
_entity.type
_entity.pdbx_description
1 polymer ?
#
loop_
_entity_poly.entity_id
_entity_poly.type
_entity_poly.pdbx_seq_one_letter_code
_entity_poly.pdbx_strand_id
1 'polypeptide(L)'
;MFRMFRLQMFAEAIAGTKIVYLYRLLSKQSTGSASGIAFATENGRTKSKDSDSTATKDGSVRTPGVAEGEITSTSLLAQGDALLDELEKAMDNNELIEVWEVNLAEPAEEGDNKFKAKYFQGYLTEKEVTSNAEDNVEVSLTFGLQGNGVDGEATVTQTQQEMAAYVFKDTQPAGA
;
A
#
# COMPACT_ATOMS: atom_id res chain seq x y z
N MET A 1 -21.48 -33.95 27.04
CA MET A 1 -21.49 -32.66 26.34
C MET A 1 -20.13 -32.47 25.66
N PHE A 2 -20.00 -32.94 24.41
CA PHE A 2 -18.74 -32.86 23.65
C PHE A 2 -18.60 -31.44 23.10
N ARG A 3 -17.63 -30.69 23.61
CA ARG A 3 -17.15 -29.44 22.98
C ARG A 3 -16.40 -29.85 21.71
N MET A 4 -17.03 -29.68 20.55
CA MET A 4 -16.33 -29.75 19.29
C MET A 4 -15.27 -28.61 19.27
N PHE A 5 -14.01 -29.00 19.39
CA PHE A 5 -12.91 -28.13 18.98
C PHE A 5 -13.07 -27.92 17.48
N ARG A 6 -13.51 -26.71 17.07
CA ARG A 6 -13.31 -26.27 15.70
C ARG A 6 -11.81 -26.10 15.52
N LEU A 7 -11.16 -27.12 14.97
CA LEU A 7 -9.84 -26.93 14.35
C LEU A 7 -10.01 -25.80 13.35
N GLN A 8 -9.25 -24.71 13.54
CA GLN A 8 -9.05 -23.74 12.45
C GLN A 8 -8.34 -24.50 11.34
N MET A 9 -9.13 -24.99 10.40
CA MET A 9 -8.59 -25.65 9.22
C MET A 9 -7.96 -24.56 8.35
N PHE A 10 -6.60 -24.46 8.43
CA PHE A 10 -5.72 -23.84 7.46
C PHE A 10 -6.04 -22.38 7.09
N ALA A 11 -5.63 -21.42 7.92
CA ALA A 11 -5.40 -20.08 7.45
C ALA A 11 -4.27 -20.15 6.41
N GLU A 12 -4.57 -19.93 5.16
CA GLU A 12 -3.59 -19.85 4.09
C GLU A 12 -2.86 -18.51 4.19
N ALA A 13 -1.53 -18.54 4.11
CA ALA A 13 -0.73 -17.31 4.13
C ALA A 13 -0.95 -16.54 2.82
N ILE A 14 -1.19 -15.23 2.92
CA ILE A 14 -1.33 -14.36 1.76
C ILE A 14 0.05 -14.09 1.17
N ALA A 15 0.24 -14.40 -0.12
CA ALA A 15 1.47 -14.06 -0.83
C ALA A 15 1.61 -12.53 -0.96
N GLY A 16 2.82 -12.01 -0.77
CA GLY A 16 3.10 -10.56 -0.88
C GLY A 16 2.69 -9.95 -2.21
N THR A 17 2.75 -10.71 -3.30
CA THR A 17 2.29 -10.29 -4.64
C THR A 17 0.77 -10.07 -4.73
N LYS A 18 -0.01 -10.52 -3.75
CA LYS A 18 -1.46 -10.28 -3.66
C LYS A 18 -1.81 -8.98 -2.94
N ILE A 19 -0.86 -8.33 -2.31
CA ILE A 19 -1.06 -7.01 -1.71
C ILE A 19 -0.48 -5.97 -2.67
N VAL A 20 -1.34 -5.12 -3.21
CA VAL A 20 -0.95 -4.05 -4.14
C VAL A 20 -1.24 -2.68 -3.54
N TYR A 21 -0.36 -1.75 -3.85
CA TYR A 21 -0.49 -0.36 -3.41
C TYR A 21 -0.77 0.53 -4.61
N LEU A 22 -1.80 1.36 -4.49
CA LEU A 22 -2.20 2.32 -5.50
C LEU A 22 -2.13 3.73 -4.92
N TYR A 23 -1.71 4.68 -5.74
CA TYR A 23 -1.45 6.06 -5.35
C TYR A 23 -2.19 7.02 -6.26
N ARG A 24 -2.63 8.15 -5.73
CA ARG A 24 -3.20 9.26 -6.48
C ARG A 24 -3.05 10.54 -5.68
N LEU A 25 -2.79 11.65 -6.33
CA LEU A 25 -2.87 12.95 -5.69
C LEU A 25 -4.33 13.27 -5.34
N LEU A 26 -4.58 13.79 -4.14
CA LEU A 26 -5.94 14.17 -3.72
C LEU A 26 -6.55 15.23 -4.67
N SER A 27 -5.72 16.12 -5.20
CA SER A 27 -6.13 17.12 -6.20
C SER A 27 -6.68 16.51 -7.50
N LYS A 28 -6.33 15.26 -7.81
CA LYS A 28 -6.78 14.52 -8.99
C LYS A 28 -7.95 13.57 -8.72
N GLN A 29 -8.59 13.66 -7.56
CA GLN A 29 -9.67 12.73 -7.17
C GLN A 29 -10.84 12.69 -8.19
N SER A 30 -11.16 13.81 -8.80
CA SER A 30 -12.26 13.91 -9.77
C SER A 30 -11.85 13.62 -11.22
N THR A 31 -10.55 13.55 -11.54
CA THR A 31 -10.07 13.52 -12.93
C THR A 31 -9.18 12.33 -13.26
N GLY A 32 -8.62 11.66 -12.25
CA GLY A 32 -7.66 10.59 -12.44
C GLY A 32 -7.96 9.34 -11.63
N SER A 33 -7.57 8.19 -12.15
CA SER A 33 -7.56 6.92 -11.42
C SER A 33 -6.28 6.76 -10.62
N ALA A 34 -6.33 6.01 -9.53
CA ALA A 34 -5.14 5.60 -8.81
C ALA A 34 -4.31 4.61 -9.65
N SER A 35 -3.00 4.70 -9.56
CA SER A 35 -2.05 3.81 -10.23
C SER A 35 -0.98 3.30 -9.27
N GLY A 36 -0.45 2.11 -9.57
CA GLY A 36 0.69 1.54 -8.85
C GLY A 36 2.01 2.09 -9.39
N ILE A 37 3.05 2.04 -8.54
CA ILE A 37 4.41 2.33 -8.94
C ILE A 37 4.93 1.15 -9.78
N ALA A 38 5.52 1.46 -10.94
CA ALA A 38 6.08 0.44 -11.81
C ALA A 38 7.28 -0.26 -11.14
N PHE A 39 7.43 -1.56 -11.41
CA PHE A 39 8.53 -2.39 -10.87
C PHE A 39 8.71 -2.31 -9.35
N ALA A 40 7.61 -2.18 -8.61
CA ALA A 40 7.67 -2.24 -7.16
C ALA A 40 8.22 -3.60 -6.70
N THR A 41 9.25 -3.57 -5.86
CA THR A 41 9.91 -4.76 -5.31
C THR A 41 9.44 -5.05 -3.91
N GLU A 42 9.13 -4.02 -3.14
CA GLU A 42 8.69 -4.13 -1.76
C GLU A 42 7.74 -3.00 -1.38
N ASN A 43 6.74 -3.33 -0.60
CA ASN A 43 5.89 -2.35 0.07
C ASN A 43 5.72 -2.76 1.53
N GLY A 44 5.71 -1.77 2.40
CA GLY A 44 5.53 -1.98 3.83
C GLY A 44 4.53 -0.98 4.41
N ARG A 45 3.85 -1.38 5.49
CA ARG A 45 3.04 -0.48 6.29
C ARG A 45 3.34 -0.70 7.76
N THR A 46 3.77 0.37 8.41
CA THR A 46 4.03 0.39 9.84
C THR A 46 2.98 1.23 10.55
N LYS A 47 2.54 0.77 11.70
CA LYS A 47 1.71 1.53 12.62
C LYS A 47 2.33 1.43 14.00
N SER A 48 2.72 2.56 14.54
CA SER A 48 3.33 2.66 15.86
C SER A 48 2.46 3.49 16.79
N LYS A 49 2.65 3.27 18.07
CA LYS A 49 1.99 4.03 19.13
C LYS A 49 2.91 4.13 20.31
N ASP A 50 3.35 5.33 20.61
CA ASP A 50 4.15 5.60 21.81
C ASP A 50 3.31 5.45 23.08
N SER A 51 3.96 5.20 24.17
CA SER A 51 3.33 5.17 25.48
C SER A 51 4.25 5.75 26.55
N ASP A 52 3.76 6.74 27.25
CA ASP A 52 4.44 7.27 28.43
C ASP A 52 4.23 6.36 29.63
N SER A 53 5.25 6.23 30.46
CA SER A 53 5.19 5.46 31.68
C SER A 53 5.42 6.39 32.86
N THR A 54 4.41 6.50 33.72
CA THR A 54 4.50 7.28 34.98
C THR A 54 4.62 6.32 36.14
N ALA A 55 5.69 6.48 36.92
CA ALA A 55 5.87 5.72 38.16
C ALA A 55 4.93 6.26 39.25
N THR A 56 4.17 5.36 39.88
CA THR A 56 3.33 5.66 41.02
C THR A 56 3.80 4.86 42.23
N LYS A 57 3.28 5.15 43.41
CA LYS A 57 3.63 4.41 44.66
C LYS A 57 3.24 2.93 44.59
N ASP A 58 2.25 2.59 43.76
CA ASP A 58 1.70 1.25 43.60
C ASP A 58 2.14 0.53 42.32
N GLY A 59 3.08 1.12 41.54
CA GLY A 59 3.60 0.57 40.29
C GLY A 59 3.69 1.62 39.17
N SER A 60 3.91 1.19 37.93
CA SER A 60 3.93 2.09 36.80
C SER A 60 2.61 2.04 36.01
N VAL A 61 2.11 3.20 35.64
CA VAL A 61 0.94 3.35 34.78
C VAL A 61 1.40 3.79 33.37
N ARG A 62 0.96 3.09 32.35
CA ARG A 62 1.23 3.46 30.94
C ARG A 62 0.05 4.23 30.35
N THR A 63 0.35 5.39 29.78
CA THR A 63 -0.61 6.19 29.02
C THR A 63 -0.25 6.11 27.53
N PRO A 64 -1.13 5.54 26.69
CA PRO A 64 -0.85 5.44 25.25
C PRO A 64 -0.93 6.82 24.58
N GLY A 65 0.04 7.12 23.71
CA GLY A 65 0.08 8.31 22.86
C GLY A 65 -0.82 8.23 21.62
N VAL A 66 -0.59 9.11 20.68
CA VAL A 66 -1.26 9.09 19.36
C VAL A 66 -0.64 8.00 18.49
N ALA A 67 -1.44 7.34 17.70
CA ALA A 67 -0.94 6.37 16.72
C ALA A 67 -0.39 7.09 15.49
N GLU A 68 0.78 6.69 15.03
CA GLU A 68 1.42 7.15 13.81
C GLU A 68 1.47 6.01 12.81
N GLY A 69 1.26 6.33 11.54
CA GLY A 69 1.29 5.38 10.44
C GLY A 69 2.26 5.81 9.36
N GLU A 70 2.90 4.83 8.74
CA GLU A 70 3.83 5.04 7.64
C GLU A 70 3.65 3.94 6.59
N ILE A 71 3.73 4.32 5.32
CA ILE A 71 3.81 3.38 4.19
C ILE A 71 5.14 3.61 3.49
N THR A 72 5.85 2.53 3.22
CA THR A 72 7.08 2.53 2.43
C THR A 72 6.87 1.78 1.11
N SER A 73 7.54 2.23 0.06
CA SER A 73 7.52 1.56 -1.24
C SER A 73 8.92 1.61 -1.85
N THR A 74 9.43 0.46 -2.25
CA THR A 74 10.70 0.34 -2.96
C THR A 74 10.42 -0.20 -4.36
N SER A 75 11.03 0.39 -5.38
CA SER A 75 10.87 0.04 -6.78
C SER A 75 12.15 0.23 -7.57
N LEU A 76 12.27 -0.45 -8.71
CA LEU A 76 13.29 -0.10 -9.68
C LEU A 76 12.81 1.09 -10.51
N LEU A 77 13.72 2.03 -10.79
CA LEU A 77 13.39 3.23 -11.57
C LEU A 77 13.03 2.85 -13.00
N ALA A 78 11.78 3.10 -13.39
CA ALA A 78 11.34 2.96 -14.76
C ALA A 78 11.64 4.24 -15.56
N GLN A 79 12.08 4.09 -16.79
CA GLN A 79 12.27 5.24 -17.68
C GLN A 79 10.92 5.89 -17.99
N GLY A 80 10.77 7.17 -17.65
CA GLY A 80 9.56 7.94 -17.92
C GLY A 80 8.36 7.59 -17.02
N ASP A 81 8.61 7.17 -15.78
CA ASP A 81 7.55 6.94 -14.79
C ASP A 81 6.92 8.27 -14.36
N ALA A 82 5.78 8.58 -14.96
CA ALA A 82 5.06 9.82 -14.70
C ALA A 82 4.53 9.90 -13.25
N LEU A 83 4.24 8.76 -12.61
CA LEU A 83 3.74 8.73 -11.24
C LEU A 83 4.84 9.15 -10.25
N LEU A 84 6.07 8.65 -10.43
CA LEU A 84 7.20 9.04 -9.57
C LEU A 84 7.50 10.54 -9.68
N ASP A 85 7.42 11.12 -10.88
CA ASP A 85 7.59 12.55 -11.11
C ASP A 85 6.46 13.37 -10.46
N GLU A 86 5.23 12.87 -10.51
CA GLU A 86 4.09 13.51 -9.84
C GLU A 86 4.20 13.47 -8.32
N LEU A 87 4.62 12.33 -7.77
CA LEU A 87 4.80 12.18 -6.33
C LEU A 87 5.92 13.11 -5.80
N GLU A 88 7.01 13.27 -6.55
CA GLU A 88 8.07 14.21 -6.18
C GLU A 88 7.58 15.66 -6.18
N LYS A 89 6.83 16.08 -7.21
CA LYS A 89 6.21 17.41 -7.26
C LYS A 89 5.20 17.62 -6.12
N ALA A 90 4.44 16.58 -5.78
CA ALA A 90 3.51 16.62 -4.66
C ALA A 90 4.25 16.80 -3.32
N MET A 91 5.42 16.19 -3.15
CA MET A 91 6.30 16.40 -2.00
C MET A 91 6.75 17.86 -1.91
N ASP A 92 7.26 18.43 -3.02
CA ASP A 92 7.72 19.82 -3.08
C ASP A 92 6.61 20.84 -2.78
N ASN A 93 5.39 20.53 -3.20
CA ASN A 93 4.21 21.39 -3.03
C ASN A 93 3.40 21.09 -1.75
N ASN A 94 3.83 20.12 -0.94
CA ASN A 94 3.10 19.65 0.24
C ASN A 94 1.65 19.23 -0.09
N GLU A 95 1.46 18.53 -1.21
CA GLU A 95 0.15 18.01 -1.61
C GLU A 95 -0.17 16.68 -0.92
N LEU A 96 -1.43 16.50 -0.55
CA LEU A 96 -1.93 15.24 -0.01
C LEU A 96 -2.00 14.17 -1.10
N ILE A 97 -1.55 12.97 -0.73
CA ILE A 97 -1.57 11.78 -1.55
C ILE A 97 -2.54 10.79 -0.93
N GLU A 98 -3.39 10.22 -1.75
CA GLU A 98 -4.26 9.11 -1.41
C GLU A 98 -3.51 7.80 -1.67
N VAL A 99 -3.58 6.87 -0.73
CA VAL A 99 -2.94 5.55 -0.84
C VAL A 99 -3.95 4.46 -0.51
N TRP A 100 -4.05 3.45 -1.36
CA TRP A 100 -4.84 2.24 -1.14
C TRP A 100 -3.92 1.03 -1.00
N GLU A 101 -4.05 0.33 0.10
CA GLU A 101 -3.51 -1.03 0.29
C GLU A 101 -4.62 -2.01 -0.06
N VAL A 102 -4.48 -2.74 -1.17
CA VAL A 102 -5.53 -3.61 -1.71
C VAL A 102 -5.11 -5.07 -1.61
N ASN A 103 -5.99 -5.90 -1.07
CA ASN A 103 -5.77 -7.34 -0.95
C ASN A 103 -6.47 -8.10 -2.08
N LEU A 104 -5.73 -8.46 -3.11
CA LEU A 104 -6.26 -9.24 -4.26
C LEU A 104 -6.65 -10.69 -3.91
N ALA A 105 -6.28 -11.17 -2.72
CA ALA A 105 -6.73 -12.49 -2.23
C ALA A 105 -8.14 -12.44 -1.63
N GLU A 106 -8.68 -11.25 -1.37
CA GLU A 106 -10.00 -11.05 -0.78
C GLU A 106 -10.89 -10.21 -1.71
N PRO A 107 -11.56 -10.83 -2.70
CA PRO A 107 -12.52 -10.12 -3.54
C PRO A 107 -13.68 -9.60 -2.70
N ALA A 108 -14.26 -8.49 -3.12
CA ALA A 108 -15.48 -7.95 -2.53
C ALA A 108 -16.67 -8.88 -2.79
N GLU A 109 -17.70 -8.77 -1.95
CA GLU A 109 -18.93 -9.58 -2.11
C GLU A 109 -19.73 -9.17 -3.36
N GLU A 110 -19.65 -7.90 -3.74
CA GLU A 110 -20.36 -7.33 -4.90
C GLU A 110 -19.43 -6.47 -5.76
N GLY A 111 -19.55 -6.63 -7.06
CA GLY A 111 -18.86 -5.84 -8.08
C GLY A 111 -17.62 -6.51 -8.67
N ASP A 112 -17.51 -6.42 -10.00
CA ASP A 112 -16.38 -6.96 -10.74
C ASP A 112 -15.09 -6.17 -10.43
N ASN A 113 -13.97 -6.88 -10.28
CA ASN A 113 -12.66 -6.31 -10.02
C ASN A 113 -12.55 -5.44 -8.75
N LYS A 114 -13.44 -5.66 -7.79
CA LYS A 114 -13.37 -5.04 -6.46
C LYS A 114 -12.77 -5.98 -5.43
N PHE A 115 -11.94 -5.42 -4.57
CA PHE A 115 -11.22 -6.15 -3.55
C PHE A 115 -11.24 -5.38 -2.23
N LYS A 116 -11.13 -6.09 -1.12
CA LYS A 116 -10.97 -5.46 0.17
C LYS A 116 -9.71 -4.60 0.19
N ALA A 117 -9.85 -3.41 0.71
CA ALA A 117 -8.79 -2.42 0.72
C ALA A 117 -8.81 -1.58 1.98
N LYS A 118 -7.67 -0.98 2.26
CA LYS A 118 -7.53 0.05 3.27
C LYS A 118 -7.08 1.33 2.61
N TYR A 119 -7.82 2.41 2.88
CA TYR A 119 -7.58 3.73 2.34
C TYR A 119 -6.87 4.62 3.35
N PHE A 120 -5.87 5.36 2.88
CA PHE A 120 -5.10 6.31 3.66
C PHE A 120 -4.94 7.63 2.91
N GLN A 121 -4.72 8.67 3.68
CA GLN A 121 -4.20 9.94 3.17
C GLN A 121 -2.89 10.26 3.88
N GLY A 122 -1.95 10.85 3.18
CA GLY A 122 -0.67 11.22 3.75
C GLY A 122 0.15 12.12 2.83
N TYR A 123 1.36 12.40 3.26
CA TYR A 123 2.34 13.14 2.50
C TYR A 123 3.54 12.25 2.20
N LEU A 124 4.14 12.44 1.03
CA LEU A 124 5.47 11.88 0.77
C LEU A 124 6.47 12.66 1.63
N THR A 125 7.11 11.95 2.55
CA THR A 125 8.06 12.54 3.52
C THR A 125 9.50 12.31 3.15
N GLU A 126 9.77 11.24 2.38
CA GLU A 126 11.11 10.90 1.93
C GLU A 126 11.08 10.26 0.55
N LYS A 127 12.01 10.64 -0.31
CA LYS A 127 12.33 9.99 -1.58
C LYS A 127 13.83 9.78 -1.65
N GLU A 128 14.26 8.54 -1.71
CA GLU A 128 15.66 8.16 -1.89
C GLU A 128 15.85 7.52 -3.26
N VAL A 129 16.92 7.90 -3.96
CA VAL A 129 17.32 7.29 -5.23
C VAL A 129 18.72 6.74 -5.08
N THR A 130 18.85 5.43 -5.17
CA THR A 130 20.14 4.74 -5.05
C THR A 130 20.58 4.23 -6.42
N SER A 131 21.74 4.66 -6.88
CA SER A 131 22.36 4.17 -8.12
C SER A 131 23.76 3.63 -7.84
N ASN A 132 24.01 2.42 -8.26
CA ASN A 132 25.33 1.81 -8.23
C ASN A 132 25.73 1.28 -9.62
N ALA A 133 27.00 0.89 -9.81
CA ALA A 133 27.51 0.53 -11.12
C ALA A 133 27.09 -0.89 -11.58
N GLU A 134 26.62 -1.72 -10.67
CA GLU A 134 26.35 -3.14 -10.91
C GLU A 134 24.85 -3.47 -10.99
N ASP A 135 23.98 -2.62 -10.43
CA ASP A 135 22.54 -2.86 -10.30
C ASP A 135 21.71 -1.77 -10.98
N ASN A 136 20.41 -2.05 -11.12
CA ASN A 136 19.45 -1.06 -11.54
C ASN A 136 19.29 0.03 -10.49
N VAL A 137 18.89 1.21 -10.92
CA VAL A 137 18.57 2.32 -10.00
C VAL A 137 17.33 1.95 -9.18
N GLU A 138 17.46 2.07 -7.86
CA GLU A 138 16.37 1.84 -6.92
C GLU A 138 15.81 3.16 -6.40
N VAL A 139 14.50 3.20 -6.23
CA VAL A 139 13.77 4.33 -5.64
C VAL A 139 13.00 3.84 -4.44
N SER A 140 13.26 4.46 -3.29
CA SER A 140 12.53 4.23 -2.05
C SER A 140 11.71 5.46 -1.68
N LEU A 141 10.45 5.25 -1.35
CA LEU A 141 9.50 6.29 -0.97
C LEU A 141 8.96 5.99 0.42
N THR A 142 8.81 7.04 1.22
CA THR A 142 8.19 6.97 2.54
C THR A 142 7.04 7.96 2.63
N PHE A 143 5.86 7.47 3.01
CA PHE A 143 4.64 8.28 3.16
C PHE A 143 4.25 8.33 4.63
N GLY A 144 4.24 9.52 5.21
CA GLY A 144 3.67 9.75 6.54
C GLY A 144 2.15 9.87 6.46
N LEU A 145 1.45 8.99 7.17
CA LEU A 145 0.00 8.86 7.06
C LEU A 145 -0.73 9.75 8.06
N GLN A 146 -1.90 10.26 7.64
CA GLN A 146 -2.84 10.93 8.52
C GLN A 146 -3.87 9.94 9.06
N GLY A 147 -3.97 9.85 10.38
CA GLY A 147 -4.95 8.99 11.06
C GLY A 147 -4.68 7.49 10.91
N ASN A 148 -5.75 6.71 11.06
CA ASN A 148 -5.65 5.24 11.17
C ASN A 148 -5.97 4.48 9.88
N GLY A 149 -6.32 5.18 8.81
CA GLY A 149 -6.88 4.59 7.60
C GLY A 149 -8.34 4.12 7.78
N VAL A 150 -9.00 3.88 6.67
CA VAL A 150 -10.40 3.45 6.61
C VAL A 150 -10.50 2.18 5.77
N ASP A 151 -11.18 1.17 6.31
CA ASP A 151 -11.44 -0.07 5.58
C ASP A 151 -12.57 0.14 4.55
N GLY A 152 -12.44 -0.48 3.39
CA GLY A 152 -13.39 -0.39 2.31
C GLY A 152 -13.05 -1.33 1.17
N GLU A 153 -13.53 -1.02 0.00
CA GLU A 153 -13.32 -1.80 -1.22
C GLU A 153 -12.75 -0.89 -2.32
N ALA A 154 -11.77 -1.38 -3.05
CA ALA A 154 -11.17 -0.68 -4.16
C ALA A 154 -11.31 -1.46 -5.46
N THR A 155 -11.55 -0.75 -6.55
CA THR A 155 -11.55 -1.34 -7.89
C THR A 155 -10.12 -1.34 -8.41
N VAL A 156 -9.64 -2.53 -8.80
CA VAL A 156 -8.32 -2.73 -9.39
C VAL A 156 -8.52 -3.18 -10.83
N THR A 157 -7.98 -2.43 -11.79
CA THR A 157 -8.13 -2.78 -13.20
C THR A 157 -7.50 -4.13 -13.51
N GLN A 158 -7.99 -4.81 -14.54
CA GLN A 158 -7.45 -6.10 -14.95
C GLN A 158 -5.94 -6.00 -15.27
N THR A 159 -5.51 -4.91 -15.89
CA THR A 159 -4.09 -4.67 -16.17
C THR A 159 -3.25 -4.59 -14.88
N GLN A 160 -3.74 -3.90 -13.86
CA GLN A 160 -3.06 -3.82 -12.56
C GLN A 160 -3.01 -5.18 -11.85
N GLN A 161 -4.07 -5.98 -11.93
CA GLN A 161 -4.10 -7.34 -11.40
C GLN A 161 -3.11 -8.26 -12.13
N GLU A 162 -3.05 -8.17 -13.46
CA GLU A 162 -2.14 -8.95 -14.30
C GLU A 162 -0.67 -8.59 -14.06
N MET A 163 -0.36 -7.33 -13.83
CA MET A 163 1.00 -6.89 -13.46
C MET A 163 1.43 -7.50 -12.13
N ALA A 164 0.51 -7.62 -11.17
CA ALA A 164 0.77 -8.25 -9.88
C ALA A 164 0.87 -9.78 -9.95
N ALA A 165 0.19 -10.44 -10.89
CA ALA A 165 0.03 -11.89 -10.94
C ALA A 165 0.88 -12.59 -12.01
N TYR A 166 1.52 -11.87 -12.92
CA TYR A 166 2.28 -12.42 -14.04
C TYR A 166 1.44 -13.41 -14.88
N VAL A 167 0.25 -12.99 -15.28
CA VAL A 167 -0.70 -13.85 -16.00
C VAL A 167 -0.20 -14.12 -17.42
N PHE A 168 -0.32 -15.40 -17.84
CA PHE A 168 -0.03 -15.78 -19.23
C PHE A 168 -0.94 -15.01 -20.21
N LYS A 169 -0.32 -14.41 -21.22
CA LYS A 169 -1.02 -13.75 -22.34
C LYS A 169 -0.79 -14.52 -23.62
N ASP A 170 -1.87 -14.72 -24.37
CA ASP A 170 -1.76 -15.32 -25.71
C ASP A 170 -0.89 -14.42 -26.61
N THR A 171 -0.24 -15.05 -27.58
CA THR A 171 0.54 -14.36 -28.62
C THR A 171 -0.34 -13.59 -29.62
N GLN A 172 -1.66 -13.87 -29.63
CA GLN A 172 -2.62 -13.17 -30.48
C GLN A 172 -3.13 -11.89 -29.79
N PRO A 173 -3.48 -10.84 -30.57
CA PRO A 173 -4.07 -9.63 -30.01
C PRO A 173 -5.36 -9.94 -29.25
N ALA A 174 -5.55 -9.34 -28.09
CA ALA A 174 -6.79 -9.46 -27.35
C ALA A 174 -7.94 -8.83 -28.14
N GLY A 175 -8.89 -9.65 -28.58
CA GLY A 175 -10.06 -9.20 -29.36
C GLY A 175 -10.01 -9.50 -30.88
N ALA A 176 -9.13 -10.41 -31.30
CA ALA A 176 -9.16 -10.99 -32.66
C ALA A 176 -10.19 -12.11 -32.74
#